data_74edac4175bceedee0d2c20a2313cf21
#
_entry.id   74edac4175bceedee0d2c20a2313cf21
#
_cell.length_a   1.000
_cell.length_b   1.000
_cell.length_c   1.000
_cell.angle_alpha   90.00
_cell.angle_beta   90.00
_cell.angle_gamma   90.00
#
_symmetry.space_group_name_H-M   'P 1'
#
loop_
_entity.id
_entity.type
_entity.pdbx_description
1 polymer ?
#
loop_
_entity_poly.entity_id
_entity_poly.type
_entity_poly.pdbx_seq_one_letter_code
_entity_poly.pdbx_strand_id
1 'polypeptide(L)'
;MILYRIANKIIFNILKKIKVGYLEITSTSGELLRFGNYNDKLKADLKIKSPALSYNLIKGGSVGLAECYMKNEFETSNLSNLIELAARNINIIHKFSGILDLKFLNFIKNKFIKNTKNRSRENIAKHYDLGNDFFSLWLDKSLTYSSAIFDEQNKDLSKAQNNKYQKLINLIQPNNGDKVLEIGCGWGGFAEYLGKNYDVKLDCITISKKQFEYAKERIHNCGLNEKVNIEIKDYRDLKSKYNSIASIEMIEAVGQNYLEGYFKTIKDNLSDGGKVAIQAITIDDSLYNRYRNNCLLYTSPSPRDSGK
;
A
#
# COMPACT_ATOMS: atom_id res chain seq x y z
N MET A 1 32.15 10.63 14.21
CA MET A 1 32.66 9.40 14.83
C MET A 1 31.95 9.03 16.14
N ILE A 2 31.84 9.95 17.10
CA ILE A 2 31.18 9.71 18.40
C ILE A 2 29.71 9.29 18.26
N LEU A 3 28.90 9.97 17.40
CA LEU A 3 27.51 9.64 17.16
C LEU A 3 27.30 8.20 16.66
N TYR A 4 28.14 7.71 15.80
CA TYR A 4 28.04 6.33 15.29
C TYR A 4 28.35 5.29 16.36
N ARG A 5 29.29 5.56 17.27
CA ARG A 5 29.56 4.68 18.40
C ARG A 5 28.39 4.60 19.37
N ILE A 6 27.73 5.74 19.64
CA ILE A 6 26.52 5.79 20.47
C ILE A 6 25.39 5.03 19.78
N ALA A 7 25.19 5.24 18.50
CA ALA A 7 24.17 4.55 17.71
C ALA A 7 24.39 3.03 17.71
N ASN A 8 25.61 2.56 17.49
CA ASN A 8 25.97 1.13 17.57
C ASN A 8 25.64 0.55 18.95
N LYS A 9 26.00 1.25 20.04
CA LYS A 9 25.71 0.79 21.40
C LYS A 9 24.20 0.65 21.64
N ILE A 10 23.40 1.59 21.15
CA ILE A 10 21.93 1.55 21.26
C ILE A 10 21.38 0.35 20.48
N ILE A 11 21.74 0.21 19.21
CA ILE A 11 21.26 -0.90 18.37
C ILE A 11 21.66 -2.24 18.95
N PHE A 12 22.92 -2.45 19.38
CA PHE A 12 23.35 -3.71 19.96
C PHE A 12 22.64 -4.02 21.28
N ASN A 13 22.29 -3.02 22.09
CA ASN A 13 21.50 -3.23 23.29
C ASN A 13 20.05 -3.64 22.97
N ILE A 14 19.49 -3.20 21.84
CA ILE A 14 18.20 -3.66 21.34
C ILE A 14 18.31 -5.11 20.85
N LEU A 15 19.33 -5.43 20.05
CA LEU A 15 19.57 -6.75 19.48
C LEU A 15 19.80 -7.83 20.54
N LYS A 16 20.42 -7.49 21.67
CA LYS A 16 20.56 -8.41 22.83
C LYS A 16 19.21 -8.89 23.42
N LYS A 17 18.10 -8.20 23.07
CA LYS A 17 16.76 -8.53 23.55
C LYS A 17 15.93 -9.35 22.56
N ILE A 18 16.51 -9.75 21.43
CA ILE A 18 15.87 -10.64 20.46
C ILE A 18 15.37 -11.90 21.16
N LYS A 19 14.07 -12.20 20.97
CA LYS A 19 13.41 -13.37 21.58
C LYS A 19 13.17 -14.50 20.58
N VAL A 20 13.00 -14.17 19.31
CA VAL A 20 12.70 -15.11 18.23
C VAL A 20 13.78 -15.02 17.17
N GLY A 21 14.39 -16.17 16.85
CA GLY A 21 15.39 -16.28 15.81
C GLY A 21 16.82 -16.03 16.30
N TYR A 22 17.75 -16.12 15.35
CA TYR A 22 19.19 -15.92 15.54
C TYR A 22 19.73 -14.96 14.48
N LEU A 23 20.52 -13.99 14.94
CA LEU A 23 21.16 -13.00 14.07
C LEU A 23 22.67 -13.02 14.28
N GLU A 24 23.42 -13.19 13.21
CA GLU A 24 24.86 -13.06 13.18
C GLU A 24 25.26 -11.77 12.45
N ILE A 25 26.05 -10.92 13.08
CA ILE A 25 26.51 -9.65 12.51
C ILE A 25 28.01 -9.65 12.39
N THR A 26 28.54 -9.41 11.19
CA THR A 26 29.93 -9.09 10.96
C THR A 26 30.10 -7.57 10.94
N SER A 27 30.87 -7.03 11.89
CA SER A 27 31.15 -5.59 11.98
C SER A 27 32.08 -5.10 10.88
N THR A 28 32.22 -3.79 10.72
CA THR A 28 33.18 -3.18 9.78
C THR A 28 34.65 -3.52 10.09
N SER A 29 34.94 -3.96 11.32
CA SER A 29 36.28 -4.43 11.73
C SER A 29 36.47 -5.94 11.53
N GLY A 30 35.45 -6.67 11.07
CA GLY A 30 35.48 -8.13 10.93
C GLY A 30 35.06 -8.88 12.20
N GLU A 31 34.74 -8.18 13.29
CA GLU A 31 34.27 -8.81 14.52
C GLU A 31 32.89 -9.47 14.31
N LEU A 32 32.75 -10.69 14.83
CA LEU A 32 31.50 -11.46 14.72
C LEU A 32 30.69 -11.33 16.01
N LEU A 33 29.50 -10.76 15.88
CA LEU A 33 28.54 -10.55 16.97
C LEU A 33 27.31 -11.45 16.77
N ARG A 34 26.81 -12.05 17.86
CA ARG A 34 25.71 -13.01 17.81
C ARG A 34 24.61 -12.61 18.77
N PHE A 35 23.35 -12.71 18.28
CA PHE A 35 22.14 -12.32 19.02
C PHE A 35 21.03 -13.34 18.85
N GLY A 36 20.22 -13.53 19.89
CA GLY A 36 19.10 -14.48 19.87
C GLY A 36 19.53 -15.92 20.16
N ASN A 37 18.69 -16.89 19.79
CA ASN A 37 18.88 -18.31 20.06
C ASN A 37 19.38 -19.05 18.82
N TYR A 38 20.59 -19.61 18.89
CA TYR A 38 21.20 -20.35 17.78
C TYR A 38 20.38 -21.57 17.32
N ASN A 39 19.60 -22.18 18.22
CA ASN A 39 18.78 -23.37 17.93
C ASN A 39 17.47 -23.02 17.21
N ASP A 40 17.13 -21.74 17.06
CA ASP A 40 15.93 -21.36 16.34
C ASP A 40 16.08 -21.64 14.82
N LYS A 41 14.95 -21.99 14.20
CA LYS A 41 14.87 -22.25 12.75
C LYS A 41 15.11 -20.99 11.92
N LEU A 42 14.66 -19.84 12.42
CA LEU A 42 14.84 -18.57 11.72
C LEU A 42 16.22 -18.01 12.01
N LYS A 43 17.07 -18.02 11.00
CA LYS A 43 18.45 -17.49 11.08
C LYS A 43 18.65 -16.43 10.02
N ALA A 44 19.32 -15.35 10.41
CA ALA A 44 19.71 -14.27 9.50
C ALA A 44 21.15 -13.86 9.80
N ASP A 45 21.79 -13.29 8.79
CA ASP A 45 23.12 -12.69 8.89
C ASP A 45 23.08 -11.25 8.38
N LEU A 46 24.05 -10.46 8.81
CA LEU A 46 24.23 -9.08 8.37
C LEU A 46 25.70 -8.70 8.42
N LYS A 47 26.28 -8.35 7.27
CA LYS A 47 27.64 -7.84 7.17
C LYS A 47 27.61 -6.32 7.01
N ILE A 48 28.07 -5.60 8.01
CA ILE A 48 28.08 -4.13 8.03
C ILE A 48 29.25 -3.62 7.17
N LYS A 49 28.94 -2.78 6.17
CA LYS A 49 29.92 -2.11 5.31
C LYS A 49 30.13 -0.64 5.69
N SER A 50 29.12 0.00 6.25
CA SER A 50 29.15 1.41 6.64
C SER A 50 29.00 1.59 8.15
N PRO A 51 29.84 2.38 8.81
CA PRO A 51 29.69 2.71 10.23
C PRO A 51 28.42 3.54 10.50
N ALA A 52 27.80 4.11 9.46
CA ALA A 52 26.60 4.93 9.57
C ALA A 52 25.31 4.09 9.70
N LEU A 53 25.35 2.77 9.44
CA LEU A 53 24.18 1.89 9.43
C LEU A 53 23.30 2.07 10.67
N SER A 54 23.88 1.93 11.87
CA SER A 54 23.11 2.02 13.11
C SER A 54 22.50 3.41 13.32
N TYR A 55 23.19 4.47 12.91
CA TYR A 55 22.66 5.83 12.97
C TYR A 55 21.49 6.01 12.01
N ASN A 56 21.61 5.52 10.79
CA ASN A 56 20.54 5.58 9.78
C ASN A 56 19.31 4.76 10.20
N LEU A 57 19.52 3.60 10.84
CA LEU A 57 18.44 2.81 11.44
C LEU A 57 17.70 3.55 12.54
N ILE A 58 18.41 4.23 13.43
CA ILE A 58 17.81 5.02 14.52
C ILE A 58 17.01 6.19 13.94
N LYS A 59 17.57 6.88 12.93
CA LYS A 59 16.96 8.06 12.33
C LYS A 59 15.76 7.73 11.45
N GLY A 60 15.82 6.67 10.66
CA GLY A 60 14.87 6.33 9.61
C GLY A 60 14.05 5.07 9.88
N GLY A 61 14.32 4.32 10.95
CA GLY A 61 13.62 3.06 11.25
C GLY A 61 13.71 2.06 10.09
N SER A 62 12.56 1.47 9.70
CA SER A 62 12.47 0.53 8.58
C SER A 62 12.83 1.17 7.24
N VAL A 63 12.50 2.44 7.05
CA VAL A 63 12.89 3.21 5.84
C VAL A 63 14.41 3.37 5.82
N GLY A 64 15.03 3.72 6.96
CA GLY A 64 16.47 3.81 7.06
C GLY A 64 17.19 2.49 6.75
N LEU A 65 16.60 1.34 7.14
CA LEU A 65 17.10 0.02 6.76
C LEU A 65 17.06 -0.19 5.24
N ALA A 66 15.94 0.13 4.61
CA ALA A 66 15.77 0.01 3.17
C ALA A 66 16.74 0.92 2.40
N GLU A 67 16.91 2.16 2.83
CA GLU A 67 17.88 3.09 2.22
C GLU A 67 19.32 2.58 2.35
N CYS A 68 19.69 2.02 3.51
CA CYS A 68 21.01 1.43 3.72
C CYS A 68 21.24 0.22 2.81
N TYR A 69 20.21 -0.60 2.61
CA TYR A 69 20.27 -1.74 1.68
C TYR A 69 20.49 -1.26 0.23
N MET A 70 19.69 -0.30 -0.24
CA MET A 70 19.83 0.27 -1.58
C MET A 70 21.18 0.95 -1.81
N LYS A 71 21.78 1.53 -0.77
CA LYS A 71 23.12 2.14 -0.81
C LYS A 71 24.25 1.14 -0.61
N ASN A 72 23.93 -0.15 -0.46
CA ASN A 72 24.92 -1.20 -0.20
C ASN A 72 25.78 -0.94 1.08
N GLU A 73 25.14 -0.35 2.10
CA GLU A 73 25.78 -0.10 3.40
C GLU A 73 25.85 -1.36 4.28
N PHE A 74 25.14 -2.42 3.90
CA PHE A 74 25.25 -3.77 4.46
C PHE A 74 24.93 -4.84 3.42
N GLU A 75 25.35 -6.07 3.69
CA GLU A 75 25.00 -7.29 2.95
C GLU A 75 24.34 -8.31 3.88
N THR A 76 23.52 -9.18 3.30
CA THR A 76 22.93 -10.34 3.97
C THR A 76 22.78 -11.47 2.95
N SER A 77 22.96 -12.71 3.39
CA SER A 77 22.77 -13.89 2.54
C SER A 77 21.31 -14.13 2.21
N ASN A 78 20.39 -13.68 3.09
CA ASN A 78 18.94 -13.84 2.90
C ASN A 78 18.18 -12.64 3.50
N LEU A 79 17.80 -11.71 2.62
CA LEU A 79 17.06 -10.50 3.01
C LEU A 79 15.69 -10.82 3.61
N SER A 80 14.99 -11.84 3.09
CA SER A 80 13.68 -12.25 3.60
C SER A 80 13.76 -12.71 5.06
N ASN A 81 14.76 -13.55 5.38
CA ASN A 81 14.97 -13.99 6.77
C ASN A 81 15.31 -12.83 7.70
N LEU A 82 16.11 -11.86 7.23
CA LEU A 82 16.46 -10.67 8.02
C LEU A 82 15.22 -9.82 8.32
N ILE A 83 14.36 -9.60 7.33
CA ILE A 83 13.11 -8.86 7.49
C ILE A 83 12.14 -9.64 8.40
N GLU A 84 11.99 -10.96 8.21
CA GLU A 84 11.13 -11.80 9.05
C GLU A 84 11.58 -11.77 10.52
N LEU A 85 12.90 -11.87 10.77
CA LEU A 85 13.45 -11.78 12.11
C LEU A 85 13.14 -10.42 12.75
N ALA A 86 13.27 -9.32 12.01
CA ALA A 86 12.92 -8.00 12.49
C ALA A 86 11.41 -7.88 12.78
N ALA A 87 10.55 -8.40 11.90
CA ALA A 87 9.10 -8.39 12.06
C ALA A 87 8.65 -9.19 13.30
N ARG A 88 9.18 -10.39 13.51
CA ARG A 88 8.86 -11.22 14.69
C ARG A 88 9.31 -10.61 16.02
N ASN A 89 10.28 -9.69 15.98
CA ASN A 89 10.77 -8.96 17.15
C ASN A 89 10.31 -7.49 17.19
N ILE A 90 9.30 -7.13 16.40
CA ILE A 90 8.86 -5.74 16.19
C ILE A 90 8.50 -5.02 17.51
N ASN A 91 7.90 -5.72 18.47
CA ASN A 91 7.54 -5.17 19.77
C ASN A 91 8.76 -4.73 20.60
N ILE A 92 9.92 -5.38 20.40
CA ILE A 92 11.18 -5.00 21.04
C ILE A 92 11.69 -3.73 20.37
N ILE A 93 11.69 -3.70 19.05
CA ILE A 93 12.16 -2.57 18.25
C ILE A 93 11.32 -1.31 18.56
N HIS A 94 10.00 -1.46 18.69
CA HIS A 94 9.08 -0.34 18.97
C HIS A 94 9.24 0.27 20.37
N LYS A 95 9.57 -0.51 21.38
CA LYS A 95 9.84 0.03 22.72
C LYS A 95 11.03 1.02 22.73
N PHE A 96 11.94 0.89 21.77
CA PHE A 96 13.12 1.76 21.66
C PHE A 96 12.96 2.88 20.64
N SER A 97 12.13 2.73 19.62
CA SER A 97 11.84 3.80 18.64
C SER A 97 11.07 4.97 19.25
N GLY A 98 10.26 4.71 20.30
CA GLY A 98 9.56 5.76 21.05
C GLY A 98 10.47 6.74 21.84
N ILE A 99 11.71 6.36 22.10
CA ILE A 99 12.69 7.19 22.85
C ILE A 99 13.34 8.24 21.93
N LEU A 100 13.38 7.98 20.62
CA LEU A 100 14.04 8.83 19.62
C LEU A 100 13.06 9.48 18.64
N ASP A 101 11.79 9.62 19.03
CA ASP A 101 10.77 10.27 18.24
C ASP A 101 11.11 11.77 18.09
N LEU A 102 11.88 12.11 17.05
CA LEU A 102 12.16 13.49 16.62
C LEU A 102 10.87 14.11 16.03
N LYS A 103 9.77 14.03 16.79
CA LYS A 103 8.42 14.52 16.42
C LYS A 103 8.41 16.01 16.04
N PHE A 104 9.33 16.77 16.59
CA PHE A 104 9.36 18.22 16.40
C PHE A 104 9.73 18.65 14.97
N LEU A 105 10.64 17.93 14.29
CA LEU A 105 11.03 18.29 12.93
C LEU A 105 10.02 17.83 11.87
N ASN A 106 9.30 16.74 12.12
CA ASN A 106 8.26 16.25 11.23
C ASN A 106 6.96 17.06 11.33
N PHE A 107 6.66 17.63 12.50
CA PHE A 107 5.47 18.46 12.72
C PHE A 107 5.45 19.72 11.83
N ILE A 108 6.61 20.35 11.60
CA ILE A 108 6.72 21.56 10.79
C ILE A 108 6.57 21.26 9.29
N LYS A 109 7.09 20.13 8.79
CA LYS A 109 6.97 19.74 7.37
C LYS A 109 5.54 19.37 6.96
N ASN A 110 4.76 18.79 7.87
CA ASN A 110 3.46 18.19 7.54
C ASN A 110 2.30 19.22 7.53
N LYS A 111 2.50 20.44 8.03
CA LYS A 111 1.43 21.45 8.18
C LYS A 111 0.93 22.07 6.86
N PHE A 112 1.62 21.84 5.74
CA PHE A 112 1.37 22.56 4.49
C PHE A 112 0.88 21.69 3.31
N ILE A 113 0.56 20.41 3.52
CA ILE A 113 0.18 19.52 2.43
C ILE A 113 -1.33 19.28 2.44
N LYS A 114 -2.06 19.97 1.52
CA LYS A 114 -3.51 19.75 1.30
C LYS A 114 -3.72 18.87 0.06
N ASN A 115 -4.65 17.91 0.13
CA ASN A 115 -5.02 17.03 -0.98
C ASN A 115 -6.01 17.72 -1.94
N THR A 116 -5.54 18.76 -2.65
CA THR A 116 -6.33 19.43 -3.70
C THR A 116 -6.45 18.55 -4.94
N LYS A 117 -7.41 18.83 -5.84
CA LYS A 117 -7.60 18.09 -7.10
C LYS A 117 -6.31 17.96 -7.93
N ASN A 118 -5.55 19.05 -8.08
CA ASN A 118 -4.29 19.04 -8.85
C ASN A 118 -3.23 18.19 -8.15
N ARG A 119 -3.10 18.33 -6.84
CA ARG A 119 -2.13 17.56 -6.05
C ARG A 119 -2.45 16.08 -5.97
N SER A 120 -3.74 15.71 -5.93
CA SER A 120 -4.16 14.30 -6.02
C SER A 120 -3.71 13.66 -7.34
N ARG A 121 -3.85 14.38 -8.46
CA ARG A 121 -3.38 13.91 -9.78
C ARG A 121 -1.87 13.71 -9.81
N GLU A 122 -1.10 14.68 -9.29
CA GLU A 122 0.36 14.60 -9.24
C GLU A 122 0.84 13.46 -8.33
N ASN A 123 0.22 13.28 -7.15
CA ASN A 123 0.58 12.23 -6.22
C ASN A 123 0.29 10.84 -6.80
N ILE A 124 -0.87 10.66 -7.45
CA ILE A 124 -1.23 9.41 -8.10
C ILE A 124 -0.33 9.16 -9.31
N ALA A 125 -0.04 10.18 -10.13
CA ALA A 125 0.91 10.03 -11.22
C ALA A 125 2.26 9.51 -10.71
N LYS A 126 2.83 10.11 -9.67
CA LYS A 126 4.11 9.67 -9.08
C LYS A 126 4.06 8.25 -8.55
N HIS A 127 2.94 7.83 -7.96
CA HIS A 127 2.80 6.47 -7.44
C HIS A 127 2.76 5.41 -8.56
N TYR A 128 2.08 5.72 -9.67
CA TYR A 128 1.95 4.81 -10.81
C TYR A 128 2.99 5.07 -11.92
N ASP A 129 3.85 6.07 -11.79
CA ASP A 129 4.92 6.38 -12.75
C ASP A 129 6.04 5.34 -12.80
N LEU A 130 6.06 4.37 -11.86
CA LEU A 130 6.87 3.14 -11.97
C LEU A 130 6.57 2.36 -13.26
N GLY A 131 5.38 2.60 -13.87
CA GLY A 131 4.98 2.05 -15.15
C GLY A 131 4.31 0.68 -15.08
N ASN A 132 3.55 0.37 -16.11
CA ASN A 132 2.81 -0.88 -16.23
C ASN A 132 3.75 -2.10 -16.18
N ASP A 133 4.95 -1.98 -16.77
CA ASP A 133 5.95 -3.05 -16.80
C ASP A 133 6.38 -3.48 -15.40
N PHE A 134 6.58 -2.50 -14.49
CA PHE A 134 6.91 -2.81 -13.10
C PHE A 134 5.79 -3.59 -12.40
N PHE A 135 4.55 -3.14 -12.53
CA PHE A 135 3.40 -3.80 -11.89
C PHE A 135 3.14 -5.18 -12.48
N SER A 136 3.38 -5.39 -13.77
CA SER A 136 3.21 -6.68 -14.45
C SER A 136 4.18 -7.77 -13.98
N LEU A 137 5.29 -7.41 -13.32
CA LEU A 137 6.27 -8.36 -12.80
C LEU A 137 5.74 -9.20 -11.63
N TRP A 138 4.77 -8.70 -10.87
CA TRP A 138 4.34 -9.31 -9.61
C TRP A 138 2.83 -9.31 -9.37
N LEU A 139 2.05 -8.53 -10.11
CA LEU A 139 0.60 -8.64 -10.13
C LEU A 139 0.15 -9.77 -11.05
N ASP A 140 -1.09 -10.20 -10.88
CA ASP A 140 -1.74 -11.13 -11.79
C ASP A 140 -2.09 -10.48 -13.14
N LYS A 141 -2.60 -11.27 -14.09
CA LYS A 141 -2.97 -10.79 -15.44
C LYS A 141 -4.00 -9.65 -15.44
N SER A 142 -4.80 -9.54 -14.40
CA SER A 142 -5.77 -8.43 -14.26
C SER A 142 -5.10 -7.11 -13.88
N LEU A 143 -3.82 -7.12 -13.49
CA LEU A 143 -3.09 -6.00 -12.90
C LEU A 143 -3.84 -5.36 -11.72
N THR A 144 -4.51 -6.19 -10.92
CA THR A 144 -5.28 -5.69 -9.78
C THR A 144 -4.38 -5.40 -8.61
N TYR A 145 -4.13 -4.12 -8.39
CA TYR A 145 -3.31 -3.62 -7.28
C TYR A 145 -4.16 -3.37 -6.03
N SER A 146 -4.73 -4.44 -5.51
CA SER A 146 -5.49 -4.47 -4.26
C SER A 146 -5.54 -5.88 -3.71
N SER A 147 -5.84 -6.04 -2.42
CA SER A 147 -5.84 -7.35 -1.77
C SER A 147 -6.88 -8.29 -2.40
N ALA A 148 -6.51 -9.56 -2.51
CA ALA A 148 -7.32 -10.63 -3.05
C ALA A 148 -7.96 -11.46 -1.93
N ILE A 149 -8.96 -12.28 -2.26
CA ILE A 149 -9.60 -13.24 -1.34
C ILE A 149 -9.19 -14.64 -1.75
N PHE A 150 -8.23 -15.20 -1.03
CA PHE A 150 -7.80 -16.59 -1.20
C PHE A 150 -8.77 -17.54 -0.51
N ASP A 151 -8.98 -18.70 -1.09
CA ASP A 151 -9.62 -19.84 -0.43
C ASP A 151 -8.55 -20.85 0.06
N GLU A 152 -8.96 -21.79 0.91
CA GLU A 152 -8.03 -22.76 1.51
C GLU A 152 -7.41 -23.70 0.48
N GLN A 153 -8.09 -23.94 -0.63
CA GLN A 153 -7.71 -24.93 -1.64
C GLN A 153 -6.91 -24.32 -2.78
N ASN A 154 -6.93 -23.00 -2.95
CA ASN A 154 -6.36 -22.35 -4.13
C ASN A 154 -5.54 -21.11 -3.78
N LYS A 155 -4.25 -21.18 -4.09
CA LYS A 155 -3.30 -20.08 -3.89
C LYS A 155 -3.03 -19.27 -5.17
N ASP A 156 -3.79 -19.50 -6.24
CA ASP A 156 -3.67 -18.74 -7.49
C ASP A 156 -4.20 -17.33 -7.31
N LEU A 157 -3.36 -16.33 -7.59
CA LEU A 157 -3.69 -14.92 -7.37
C LEU A 157 -4.84 -14.45 -8.27
N SER A 158 -4.88 -14.88 -9.54
CA SER A 158 -5.95 -14.48 -10.46
C SER A 158 -7.31 -14.99 -10.00
N LYS A 159 -7.37 -16.23 -9.51
CA LYS A 159 -8.61 -16.78 -8.93
C LYS A 159 -9.00 -16.05 -7.65
N ALA A 160 -8.03 -15.74 -6.79
CA ALA A 160 -8.30 -14.97 -5.56
C ALA A 160 -8.80 -13.55 -5.87
N GLN A 161 -8.32 -12.91 -6.94
CA GLN A 161 -8.86 -11.64 -7.42
C GLN A 161 -10.30 -11.80 -7.94
N ASN A 162 -10.59 -12.85 -8.70
CA ASN A 162 -11.96 -13.14 -9.16
C ASN A 162 -12.91 -13.41 -7.99
N ASN A 163 -12.47 -14.13 -6.95
CA ASN A 163 -13.27 -14.34 -5.72
C ASN A 163 -13.62 -13.03 -5.05
N LYS A 164 -12.69 -12.10 -4.97
CA LYS A 164 -12.93 -10.74 -4.48
C LYS A 164 -13.96 -10.01 -5.32
N TYR A 165 -13.81 -10.01 -6.64
CA TYR A 165 -14.78 -9.36 -7.54
C TYR A 165 -16.17 -9.92 -7.37
N GLN A 166 -16.29 -11.25 -7.33
CA GLN A 166 -17.57 -11.90 -7.11
C GLN A 166 -18.20 -11.51 -5.76
N LYS A 167 -17.38 -11.40 -4.71
CA LYS A 167 -17.89 -10.96 -3.40
C LYS A 167 -18.41 -9.52 -3.43
N LEU A 168 -17.72 -8.61 -4.11
CA LEU A 168 -18.18 -7.23 -4.29
C LEU A 168 -19.50 -7.18 -5.10
N ILE A 169 -19.59 -7.98 -6.17
CA ILE A 169 -20.78 -8.07 -7.00
C ILE A 169 -21.98 -8.62 -6.19
N ASN A 170 -21.74 -9.61 -5.34
CA ASN A 170 -22.77 -10.15 -4.45
C ASN A 170 -23.26 -9.12 -3.42
N LEU A 171 -22.46 -8.10 -3.08
CA LEU A 171 -22.88 -7.00 -2.21
C LEU A 171 -23.70 -5.96 -2.96
N ILE A 172 -23.32 -5.60 -4.17
CA ILE A 172 -24.03 -4.60 -4.97
C ILE A 172 -25.25 -5.18 -5.69
N GLN A 173 -25.30 -6.50 -5.96
CA GLN A 173 -26.40 -7.23 -6.57
C GLN A 173 -27.00 -6.51 -7.79
N PRO A 174 -26.23 -6.28 -8.86
CA PRO A 174 -26.72 -5.56 -10.01
C PRO A 174 -27.74 -6.40 -10.78
N ASN A 175 -28.82 -5.78 -11.24
CA ASN A 175 -29.79 -6.39 -12.15
C ASN A 175 -29.37 -6.17 -13.62
N ASN A 176 -29.94 -6.94 -14.53
CA ASN A 176 -29.74 -6.73 -15.97
C ASN A 176 -30.17 -5.32 -16.38
N GLY A 177 -29.33 -4.64 -17.13
CA GLY A 177 -29.56 -3.26 -17.58
C GLY A 177 -29.19 -2.17 -16.56
N ASP A 178 -28.81 -2.53 -15.32
CA ASP A 178 -28.41 -1.56 -14.31
C ASP A 178 -27.21 -0.73 -14.75
N LYS A 179 -27.20 0.53 -14.32
CA LYS A 179 -26.07 1.43 -14.46
C LYS A 179 -25.18 1.34 -13.22
N VAL A 180 -23.97 0.84 -13.39
CA VAL A 180 -22.99 0.64 -12.33
C VAL A 180 -21.83 1.64 -12.46
N LEU A 181 -21.29 2.11 -11.36
CA LEU A 181 -20.08 2.95 -11.32
C LEU A 181 -18.96 2.22 -10.60
N GLU A 182 -17.76 2.24 -11.17
CA GLU A 182 -16.52 1.91 -10.48
C GLU A 182 -15.69 3.17 -10.22
N ILE A 183 -15.44 3.49 -8.94
CA ILE A 183 -14.62 4.63 -8.54
C ILE A 183 -13.18 4.15 -8.29
N GLY A 184 -12.24 4.55 -9.17
CA GLY A 184 -10.85 4.12 -9.08
C GLY A 184 -10.62 2.77 -9.75
N CYS A 185 -10.93 2.66 -11.05
CA CYS A 185 -10.90 1.38 -11.76
C CYS A 185 -9.51 0.78 -12.01
N GLY A 186 -8.43 1.47 -11.63
CA GLY A 186 -7.09 0.96 -11.87
C GLY A 186 -6.85 0.59 -13.34
N TRP A 187 -6.32 -0.58 -13.60
CA TRP A 187 -6.09 -1.12 -14.95
C TRP A 187 -7.29 -1.87 -15.54
N GLY A 188 -8.48 -1.74 -14.94
CA GLY A 188 -9.73 -2.25 -15.48
C GLY A 188 -10.01 -3.73 -15.20
N GLY A 189 -9.38 -4.33 -14.21
CA GLY A 189 -9.57 -5.76 -13.89
C GLY A 189 -11.00 -6.08 -13.43
N PHE A 190 -11.58 -5.30 -12.50
CA PHE A 190 -12.96 -5.45 -12.06
C PHE A 190 -13.95 -5.11 -13.18
N ALA A 191 -13.65 -4.05 -13.95
CA ALA A 191 -14.48 -3.64 -15.10
C ALA A 191 -14.59 -4.74 -16.14
N GLU A 192 -13.47 -5.40 -16.48
CA GLU A 192 -13.46 -6.55 -17.39
C GLU A 192 -14.28 -7.71 -16.83
N TYR A 193 -14.07 -8.06 -15.56
CA TYR A 193 -14.77 -9.16 -14.91
C TYR A 193 -16.29 -8.93 -14.86
N LEU A 194 -16.73 -7.75 -14.44
CA LEU A 194 -18.15 -7.40 -14.37
C LEU A 194 -18.79 -7.36 -15.77
N GLY A 195 -18.14 -6.70 -16.73
CA GLY A 195 -18.65 -6.58 -18.10
C GLY A 195 -18.78 -7.90 -18.86
N LYS A 196 -17.89 -8.88 -18.57
CA LYS A 196 -17.96 -10.23 -19.17
C LYS A 196 -19.07 -11.11 -18.59
N ASN A 197 -19.35 -10.96 -17.30
CA ASN A 197 -20.20 -11.92 -16.58
C ASN A 197 -21.61 -11.39 -16.31
N TYR A 198 -21.85 -10.09 -16.49
CA TYR A 198 -23.14 -9.46 -16.17
C TYR A 198 -23.61 -8.54 -17.29
N ASP A 199 -24.93 -8.42 -17.43
CA ASP A 199 -25.53 -7.52 -18.41
C ASP A 199 -25.84 -6.16 -17.77
N VAL A 200 -24.80 -5.31 -17.66
CA VAL A 200 -24.87 -3.98 -17.04
C VAL A 200 -24.20 -2.94 -17.92
N LYS A 201 -24.53 -1.67 -17.69
CA LYS A 201 -23.79 -0.51 -18.22
C LYS A 201 -22.84 -0.02 -17.13
N LEU A 202 -21.55 -0.07 -17.39
CA LEU A 202 -20.52 0.23 -16.39
C LEU A 202 -19.75 1.49 -16.77
N ASP A 203 -19.84 2.53 -15.96
CA ASP A 203 -18.94 3.68 -16.00
C ASP A 203 -17.78 3.45 -15.01
N CYS A 204 -16.56 3.61 -15.49
CA CYS A 204 -15.35 3.43 -14.70
C CYS A 204 -14.53 4.72 -14.74
N ILE A 205 -14.11 5.21 -13.58
CA ILE A 205 -13.32 6.44 -13.51
C ILE A 205 -11.96 6.21 -12.87
N THR A 206 -10.95 6.89 -13.40
CA THR A 206 -9.60 7.00 -12.81
C THR A 206 -9.06 8.41 -13.05
N ILE A 207 -8.12 8.85 -12.23
CA ILE A 207 -7.38 10.11 -12.46
C ILE A 207 -5.97 9.87 -13.02
N SER A 208 -5.54 8.61 -13.17
CA SER A 208 -4.28 8.21 -13.77
C SER A 208 -4.42 8.02 -15.27
N LYS A 209 -3.65 8.80 -16.07
CA LYS A 209 -3.63 8.68 -17.52
C LYS A 209 -3.13 7.30 -17.99
N LYS A 210 -2.10 6.76 -17.34
CA LYS A 210 -1.55 5.44 -17.67
C LYS A 210 -2.54 4.31 -17.43
N GLN A 211 -3.26 4.37 -16.29
CA GLN A 211 -4.33 3.40 -16.00
C GLN A 211 -5.48 3.50 -17.00
N PHE A 212 -5.89 4.73 -17.32
CA PHE A 212 -6.95 4.97 -18.31
C PHE A 212 -6.61 4.36 -19.67
N GLU A 213 -5.42 4.64 -20.20
CA GLU A 213 -4.99 4.15 -21.51
C GLU A 213 -4.99 2.62 -21.53
N TYR A 214 -4.42 2.00 -20.50
CA TYR A 214 -4.37 0.55 -20.37
C TYR A 214 -5.76 -0.08 -20.20
N ALA A 215 -6.59 0.47 -19.30
CA ALA A 215 -7.95 -0.04 -19.05
C ALA A 215 -8.82 0.05 -20.30
N LYS A 216 -8.71 1.16 -21.04
CA LYS A 216 -9.43 1.36 -22.30
C LYS A 216 -9.05 0.33 -23.36
N GLU A 217 -7.75 0.08 -23.52
CA GLU A 217 -7.24 -0.96 -24.43
C GLU A 217 -7.72 -2.35 -24.01
N ARG A 218 -7.66 -2.68 -22.71
CA ARG A 218 -8.16 -3.94 -22.15
C ARG A 218 -9.63 -4.17 -22.49
N ILE A 219 -10.48 -3.18 -22.26
CA ILE A 219 -11.92 -3.25 -22.52
C ILE A 219 -12.19 -3.41 -24.02
N HIS A 220 -11.45 -2.69 -24.86
CA HIS A 220 -11.52 -2.83 -26.31
C HIS A 220 -11.15 -4.24 -26.77
N ASN A 221 -10.02 -4.78 -26.32
CA ASN A 221 -9.55 -6.12 -26.67
C ASN A 221 -10.47 -7.24 -26.20
N CYS A 222 -11.28 -6.98 -25.16
CA CYS A 222 -12.31 -7.90 -24.70
C CYS A 222 -13.67 -7.75 -25.41
N GLY A 223 -13.82 -6.79 -26.34
CA GLY A 223 -15.08 -6.52 -27.05
C GLY A 223 -16.17 -5.95 -26.15
N LEU A 224 -15.81 -5.23 -25.08
CA LEU A 224 -16.76 -4.74 -24.07
C LEU A 224 -17.11 -3.24 -24.21
N ASN A 225 -16.70 -2.57 -25.29
CA ASN A 225 -16.89 -1.12 -25.48
C ASN A 225 -18.37 -0.67 -25.40
N GLU A 226 -19.31 -1.55 -25.77
CA GLU A 226 -20.75 -1.25 -25.72
C GLU A 226 -21.31 -1.25 -24.29
N LYS A 227 -20.62 -1.92 -23.36
CA LYS A 227 -21.06 -2.09 -21.97
C LYS A 227 -20.25 -1.29 -20.97
N VAL A 228 -18.96 -1.09 -21.23
CA VAL A 228 -17.99 -0.51 -20.29
C VAL A 228 -17.38 0.76 -20.87
N ASN A 229 -17.57 1.85 -20.16
CA ASN A 229 -17.03 3.16 -20.48
C ASN A 229 -15.93 3.54 -19.46
N ILE A 230 -14.70 3.82 -19.92
CA ILE A 230 -13.59 4.25 -19.06
C ILE A 230 -13.37 5.75 -19.27
N GLU A 231 -13.30 6.53 -18.19
CA GLU A 231 -13.10 7.99 -18.23
C GLU A 231 -11.94 8.43 -17.30
N ILE A 232 -11.20 9.45 -17.76
CA ILE A 232 -10.33 10.23 -16.85
C ILE A 232 -11.21 11.26 -16.14
N LYS A 233 -11.58 10.96 -14.89
CA LYS A 233 -12.48 11.80 -14.12
C LYS A 233 -12.19 11.70 -12.61
N ASP A 234 -12.25 12.82 -11.94
CA ASP A 234 -12.23 12.86 -10.49
C ASP A 234 -13.62 12.51 -9.94
N TYR A 235 -13.70 11.68 -8.91
CA TYR A 235 -14.99 11.29 -8.30
C TYR A 235 -15.79 12.50 -7.81
N ARG A 236 -15.14 13.60 -7.45
CA ARG A 236 -15.76 14.86 -7.03
C ARG A 236 -16.52 15.58 -8.15
N ASP A 237 -16.31 15.18 -9.40
CA ASP A 237 -16.94 15.76 -10.59
C ASP A 237 -18.11 14.89 -11.13
N LEU A 238 -18.48 13.84 -10.40
CA LEU A 238 -19.62 12.98 -10.73
C LEU A 238 -20.94 13.76 -10.63
N LYS A 239 -21.84 13.52 -11.59
CA LYS A 239 -23.17 14.17 -11.65
C LYS A 239 -24.27 13.23 -12.14
N SER A 240 -23.99 11.93 -12.26
CA SER A 240 -24.94 10.93 -12.77
C SER A 240 -25.44 10.06 -11.62
N LYS A 241 -26.64 9.48 -11.80
CA LYS A 241 -27.17 8.47 -10.86
C LYS A 241 -26.81 7.07 -11.33
N TYR A 242 -26.53 6.19 -10.36
CA TYR A 242 -26.13 4.80 -10.57
C TYR A 242 -26.97 3.88 -9.68
N ASN A 243 -27.35 2.72 -10.20
CA ASN A 243 -28.04 1.69 -9.42
C ASN A 243 -27.09 1.06 -8.39
N SER A 244 -25.81 0.96 -8.74
CA SER A 244 -24.79 0.42 -7.83
C SER A 244 -23.46 1.14 -8.01
N ILE A 245 -22.68 1.21 -6.93
CA ILE A 245 -21.36 1.81 -6.93
C ILE A 245 -20.37 0.83 -6.28
N ALA A 246 -19.25 0.56 -6.94
CA ALA A 246 -18.11 -0.18 -6.40
C ALA A 246 -16.88 0.73 -6.26
N SER A 247 -16.12 0.54 -5.19
CA SER A 247 -14.85 1.23 -5.00
C SER A 247 -13.86 0.33 -4.26
N ILE A 248 -12.72 0.04 -4.90
CA ILE A 248 -11.75 -0.95 -4.45
C ILE A 248 -10.45 -0.25 -4.09
N GLU A 249 -10.15 -0.18 -2.79
CA GLU A 249 -8.92 0.42 -2.23
C GLU A 249 -8.61 1.81 -2.82
N MET A 250 -9.66 2.62 -3.02
CA MET A 250 -9.54 4.01 -3.44
C MET A 250 -9.67 4.99 -2.27
N ILE A 251 -10.42 4.60 -1.21
CA ILE A 251 -10.68 5.43 -0.05
C ILE A 251 -9.38 5.86 0.66
N GLU A 252 -8.35 5.02 0.58
CA GLU A 252 -7.02 5.29 1.11
C GLU A 252 -6.39 6.54 0.47
N ALA A 253 -6.72 6.79 -0.80
CA ALA A 253 -6.24 7.95 -1.55
C ALA A 253 -7.03 9.25 -1.24
N VAL A 254 -8.14 9.17 -0.54
CA VAL A 254 -9.01 10.33 -0.25
C VAL A 254 -8.40 11.24 0.80
N GLY A 255 -7.84 10.66 1.88
CA GLY A 255 -7.36 11.39 3.05
C GLY A 255 -8.48 11.76 4.05
N GLN A 256 -8.15 11.70 5.33
CA GLN A 256 -9.10 11.80 6.44
C GLN A 256 -10.03 13.03 6.35
N ASN A 257 -9.50 14.19 6.00
CA ASN A 257 -10.26 15.45 5.97
C ASN A 257 -11.28 15.53 4.83
N TYR A 258 -11.24 14.57 3.89
CA TYR A 258 -12.09 14.55 2.69
C TYR A 258 -13.05 13.36 2.68
N LEU A 259 -13.02 12.49 3.71
CA LEU A 259 -13.86 11.29 3.78
C LEU A 259 -15.36 11.64 3.77
N GLU A 260 -15.77 12.66 4.49
CA GLU A 260 -17.16 13.13 4.49
C GLU A 260 -17.62 13.51 3.08
N GLY A 261 -16.80 14.29 2.35
CA GLY A 261 -17.07 14.66 0.95
C GLY A 261 -17.12 13.46 0.03
N TYR A 262 -16.28 12.44 0.26
CA TYR A 262 -16.28 11.21 -0.51
C TYR A 262 -17.59 10.43 -0.34
N PHE A 263 -18.02 10.19 0.89
CA PHE A 263 -19.27 9.50 1.16
C PHE A 263 -20.48 10.31 0.70
N LYS A 264 -20.44 11.64 0.84
CA LYS A 264 -21.48 12.52 0.28
C LYS A 264 -21.56 12.37 -1.23
N THR A 265 -20.45 12.37 -1.95
CA THR A 265 -20.44 12.19 -3.41
C THR A 265 -21.02 10.85 -3.81
N ILE A 266 -20.67 9.76 -3.10
CA ILE A 266 -21.25 8.44 -3.34
C ILE A 266 -22.76 8.50 -3.16
N LYS A 267 -23.26 9.03 -2.03
CA LYS A 267 -24.69 9.18 -1.75
C LYS A 267 -25.42 10.01 -2.81
N ASP A 268 -24.83 11.14 -3.21
CA ASP A 268 -25.44 12.06 -4.17
C ASP A 268 -25.52 11.45 -5.59
N ASN A 269 -24.69 10.46 -5.91
CA ASN A 269 -24.69 9.76 -7.20
C ASN A 269 -25.33 8.36 -7.16
N LEU A 270 -25.80 7.91 -6.00
CA LEU A 270 -26.54 6.66 -5.87
C LEU A 270 -28.02 6.89 -6.09
N SER A 271 -28.67 6.02 -6.86
CA SER A 271 -30.12 6.01 -7.04
C SER A 271 -30.83 5.54 -5.77
N ASP A 272 -32.09 5.87 -5.62
CA ASP A 272 -32.91 5.40 -4.50
C ASP A 272 -32.96 3.87 -4.47
N GLY A 273 -32.70 3.28 -3.30
CA GLY A 273 -32.58 1.83 -3.14
C GLY A 273 -31.29 1.22 -3.71
N GLY A 274 -30.38 2.04 -4.28
CA GLY A 274 -29.11 1.59 -4.83
C GLY A 274 -28.14 1.06 -3.76
N LYS A 275 -27.15 0.28 -4.18
CA LYS A 275 -26.20 -0.40 -3.30
C LYS A 275 -24.77 0.05 -3.55
N VAL A 276 -23.97 0.06 -2.48
CA VAL A 276 -22.55 0.43 -2.55
C VAL A 276 -21.71 -0.68 -1.93
N ALA A 277 -20.63 -1.08 -2.62
CA ALA A 277 -19.60 -1.93 -2.07
C ALA A 277 -18.25 -1.19 -2.06
N ILE A 278 -17.64 -1.12 -0.89
CA ILE A 278 -16.32 -0.49 -0.70
C ILE A 278 -15.38 -1.53 -0.11
N GLN A 279 -14.27 -1.78 -0.78
CA GLN A 279 -13.13 -2.47 -0.18
C GLN A 279 -12.15 -1.41 0.34
N ALA A 280 -11.71 -1.59 1.58
CA ALA A 280 -10.75 -0.69 2.23
C ALA A 280 -9.75 -1.47 3.07
N ILE A 281 -8.52 -0.96 3.18
CA ILE A 281 -7.51 -1.46 4.09
C ILE A 281 -7.80 -0.89 5.48
N THR A 282 -7.87 -1.75 6.48
CA THR A 282 -8.02 -1.36 7.88
C THR A 282 -6.77 -1.69 8.68
N ILE A 283 -6.60 -1.03 9.81
CA ILE A 283 -5.52 -1.28 10.77
C ILE A 283 -6.12 -1.44 12.17
N ASP A 284 -5.36 -2.06 13.06
CA ASP A 284 -5.70 -2.13 14.48
C ASP A 284 -5.80 -0.73 15.10
N ASP A 285 -6.81 -0.47 15.91
CA ASP A 285 -7.08 0.82 16.54
C ASP A 285 -5.90 1.31 17.38
N SER A 286 -5.15 0.41 18.01
CA SER A 286 -3.94 0.73 18.79
C SER A 286 -2.84 1.37 17.93
N LEU A 287 -2.83 1.10 16.63
CA LEU A 287 -1.88 1.66 15.67
C LEU A 287 -2.34 2.97 15.04
N TYR A 288 -3.63 3.33 15.17
CA TYR A 288 -4.22 4.48 14.48
C TYR A 288 -3.44 5.79 14.70
N ASN A 289 -3.15 6.14 15.97
CA ASN A 289 -2.42 7.38 16.28
C ASN A 289 -1.00 7.41 15.71
N ARG A 290 -0.35 6.25 15.65
CA ARG A 290 0.99 6.11 15.07
C ARG A 290 0.93 6.28 13.54
N TYR A 291 -0.02 5.64 12.88
CA TYR A 291 -0.19 5.73 11.43
C TYR A 291 -0.67 7.12 11.01
N ARG A 292 -1.55 7.75 11.78
CA ARG A 292 -2.02 9.11 11.54
C ARG A 292 -0.88 10.14 11.55
N ASN A 293 0.15 9.92 12.36
CA ASN A 293 1.22 10.91 12.59
C ASN A 293 2.51 10.61 11.81
N ASN A 294 2.62 9.48 11.13
CA ASN A 294 3.83 9.06 10.43
C ASN A 294 3.52 8.70 8.98
N CYS A 295 4.41 9.04 8.06
CA CYS A 295 4.38 8.54 6.70
C CYS A 295 4.66 7.04 6.68
N LEU A 296 3.84 6.25 6.01
CA LEU A 296 3.96 4.80 5.95
C LEU A 296 4.94 4.34 4.89
N LEU A 297 5.04 5.11 3.79
CA LEU A 297 5.91 4.82 2.66
C LEU A 297 6.68 6.08 2.29
N TYR A 298 7.99 6.01 2.43
CA TYR A 298 8.89 7.12 2.10
C TYR A 298 8.81 7.53 0.62
N THR A 299 8.59 6.58 -0.26
CA THR A 299 8.58 6.77 -1.71
C THR A 299 7.19 6.88 -2.33
N SER A 300 6.15 6.62 -1.56
CA SER A 300 4.77 6.76 -2.02
C SER A 300 4.08 7.86 -1.23
N PRO A 301 4.00 9.09 -1.76
CA PRO A 301 3.17 10.12 -1.19
C PRO A 301 1.71 9.75 -1.41
N SER A 302 1.23 8.77 -0.66
CA SER A 302 -0.19 8.49 -0.59
C SER A 302 -0.90 9.72 -0.05
N PRO A 303 -2.07 10.10 -0.56
CA PRO A 303 -2.91 11.13 0.03
C PRO A 303 -3.22 10.87 1.51
N ARG A 304 -3.16 9.64 1.97
CA ARG A 304 -3.21 9.24 3.38
C ARG A 304 -2.03 9.83 4.15
N ASP A 305 -0.83 9.80 3.57
CA ASP A 305 0.38 10.33 4.20
C ASP A 305 0.48 11.84 4.09
N SER A 306 -0.19 12.44 3.10
CA SER A 306 -0.26 13.89 2.87
C SER A 306 -1.46 14.56 3.55
N GLY A 307 -2.43 13.80 4.01
CA GLY A 307 -3.65 14.28 4.68
C GLY A 307 -3.48 14.62 6.17
N LYS A 308 -2.25 14.82 6.62
CA LYS A 308 -1.91 15.19 8.00
C LYS A 308 -1.92 16.68 8.22
#